data_c5d7032e08e5ffa7c45345c8c1d287e4
#
_entry.id   c5d7032e08e5ffa7c45345c8c1d287e4
#
_cell.length_a   1.000
_cell.length_b   1.000
_cell.length_c   1.000
_cell.angle_alpha   90.00
_cell.angle_beta   90.00
_cell.angle_gamma   90.00
#
_symmetry.space_group_name_H-M   'P 1'
#
loop_
_entity.id
_entity.type
_entity.pdbx_description
1 polymer ?
#
loop_
_entity_poly.entity_id
_entity_poly.type
_entity_poly.pdbx_seq_one_letter_code
_entity_poly.pdbx_strand_id
1 'polypeptide(L)'
;VNTYNPFWTLAGSNCPLPIELLVFDASLNDKNIVDLNWATATEINNNGFEIQRSTASSEFITVGFVRGNGTTTNQSEYSYVDKNMTEGLYSYRLKQIDFNGVYEYSDAIEVEVLNLDSYILNQNYPNPFNPSTKIAYVLKEKTNVKLLVMNALGEEVAVLVNQTQEQGFHQLDFNASNLPSGIYFYSLQTDNFSETKKMLLMK
;
A
#
# COMPACT_ATOMS: atom_id res chain seq x y z
N VAL A 1 10.42 35.28 4.38
CA VAL A 1 11.02 33.94 4.26
C VAL A 1 9.94 33.06 3.66
N ASN A 2 10.02 32.81 2.32
CA ASN A 2 9.10 31.88 1.67
C ASN A 2 9.43 30.46 2.14
N THR A 3 8.63 29.93 3.03
CA THR A 3 8.64 28.50 3.33
C THR A 3 7.95 27.78 2.19
N TYR A 4 8.72 27.19 1.30
CA TYR A 4 8.24 26.29 0.26
C TYR A 4 7.58 25.07 0.94
N ASN A 5 6.28 24.88 0.71
CA ASN A 5 5.59 23.67 1.18
C ASN A 5 5.81 22.55 0.16
N PRO A 6 6.50 21.47 0.49
CA PRO A 6 6.87 20.41 -0.45
C PRO A 6 5.70 19.51 -0.90
N PHE A 7 4.50 19.66 -0.30
CA PHE A 7 3.35 18.81 -0.59
C PHE A 7 2.45 19.32 -1.72
N TRP A 8 2.71 20.54 -2.26
CA TRP A 8 1.83 21.16 -3.28
C TRP A 8 2.63 21.61 -4.50
N THR A 9 2.07 21.35 -5.68
CA THR A 9 2.60 21.86 -6.95
C THR A 9 1.65 22.89 -7.54
N LEU A 10 2.16 24.10 -7.80
CA LEU A 10 1.36 25.22 -8.34
C LEU A 10 0.88 24.96 -9.77
N ALA A 11 -0.43 25.00 -9.98
CA ALA A 11 -1.03 25.04 -11.31
C ALA A 11 -1.48 26.48 -11.64
N GLY A 12 -0.55 27.29 -12.09
CA GLY A 12 -0.79 28.54 -12.82
C GLY A 12 -1.55 29.66 -12.12
N SER A 13 -0.92 30.34 -11.19
CA SER A 13 -0.95 31.79 -10.91
C SER A 13 -0.18 32.11 -9.61
N ASN A 14 0.42 33.31 -9.55
CA ASN A 14 1.35 33.76 -8.50
C ASN A 14 0.70 34.05 -7.14
N CYS A 15 -0.29 33.31 -6.67
CA CYS A 15 -0.83 33.47 -5.34
C CYS A 15 -0.60 32.15 -4.55
N PRO A 16 0.26 32.14 -3.52
CA PRO A 16 0.38 30.94 -2.69
C PRO A 16 -0.95 30.68 -2.02
N LEU A 17 -1.49 29.51 -2.21
CA LEU A 17 -2.64 29.03 -1.46
C LEU A 17 -2.21 28.82 -0.01
N PRO A 18 -2.92 29.40 0.94
CA PRO A 18 -2.49 29.36 2.33
C PRO A 18 -3.05 28.14 3.07
N ILE A 19 -2.88 26.96 2.47
CA ILE A 19 -3.11 25.68 3.17
C ILE A 19 -1.78 24.99 3.38
N GLU A 20 -1.54 24.60 4.61
CA GLU A 20 -0.40 23.79 4.98
C GLU A 20 -0.85 22.33 5.17
N LEU A 21 -0.59 21.48 4.17
CA LEU A 21 -0.82 20.05 4.26
C LEU A 21 0.25 19.42 5.14
N LEU A 22 -0.15 18.79 6.23
CA LEU A 22 0.75 18.14 7.19
C LEU A 22 1.06 16.70 6.80
N VAL A 23 0.05 15.99 6.33
CA VAL A 23 0.12 14.59 5.94
C VAL A 23 -0.92 14.29 4.87
N PHE A 24 -0.57 13.42 3.94
CA PHE A 24 -1.50 12.75 3.04
C PHE A 24 -1.00 11.33 2.86
N ASP A 25 -1.83 10.37 3.28
CA ASP A 25 -1.49 8.96 3.20
C ASP A 25 -2.68 8.11 2.73
N ALA A 26 -2.37 6.90 2.30
CA ALA A 26 -3.34 5.93 1.85
C ALA A 26 -2.99 4.55 2.40
N SER A 27 -4.00 3.83 2.87
CA SER A 27 -3.88 2.46 3.32
C SER A 27 -4.92 1.56 2.67
N LEU A 28 -4.51 0.34 2.32
CA LEU A 28 -5.40 -0.69 1.81
C LEU A 28 -5.90 -1.53 2.99
N ASN A 29 -7.20 -1.73 3.09
CA ASN A 29 -7.78 -2.66 4.06
C ASN A 29 -8.07 -4.04 3.44
N ASP A 30 -8.46 -5.01 4.29
CA ASP A 30 -8.67 -6.41 3.92
C ASP A 30 -9.81 -6.64 2.90
N LYS A 31 -10.55 -5.61 2.54
CA LYS A 31 -11.69 -5.68 1.60
C LYS A 31 -11.41 -5.00 0.26
N ASN A 32 -10.14 -4.78 -0.10
CA ASN A 32 -9.75 -4.00 -1.27
C ASN A 32 -10.39 -2.59 -1.28
N ILE A 33 -10.45 -1.97 -0.12
CA ILE A 33 -10.91 -0.60 0.07
C ILE A 33 -9.68 0.24 0.41
N VAL A 34 -9.53 1.36 -0.29
CA VAL A 34 -8.46 2.31 -0.02
C VAL A 34 -9.00 3.40 0.90
N ASP A 35 -8.43 3.48 2.09
CA ASP A 35 -8.70 4.51 3.08
C ASP A 35 -7.65 5.62 2.92
N LEU A 36 -8.09 6.81 2.48
CA LEU A 36 -7.28 8.00 2.32
C LEU A 36 -7.46 8.91 3.52
N ASN A 37 -6.36 9.38 4.12
CA ASN A 37 -6.37 10.28 5.26
C ASN A 37 -5.43 11.46 5.00
N TRP A 38 -5.85 12.67 5.37
CA TRP A 38 -4.98 13.83 5.31
C TRP A 38 -5.32 14.82 6.43
N ALA A 39 -4.34 15.66 6.74
CA ALA A 39 -4.51 16.71 7.74
C ALA A 39 -3.90 18.02 7.23
N THR A 40 -4.53 19.13 7.59
CA THR A 40 -4.06 20.48 7.34
C THR A 40 -3.75 21.19 8.67
N ALA A 41 -2.68 21.99 8.70
CA ALA A 41 -2.38 22.81 9.88
C ALA A 41 -3.29 24.04 9.96
N THR A 42 -3.46 24.71 8.81
CA THR A 42 -4.32 25.90 8.67
C THR A 42 -4.99 25.87 7.31
N GLU A 43 -6.14 26.53 7.21
CA GLU A 43 -6.85 26.70 5.95
C GLU A 43 -7.27 28.15 5.78
N ILE A 44 -7.21 28.64 4.54
CA ILE A 44 -7.77 29.96 4.19
C ILE A 44 -8.56 29.81 2.90
N ASN A 45 -9.82 30.22 2.94
CA ASN A 45 -10.74 30.20 1.79
C ASN A 45 -10.98 28.80 1.18
N ASN A 46 -10.70 27.73 1.90
CA ASN A 46 -10.78 26.35 1.40
C ASN A 46 -12.25 25.89 1.22
N ASN A 47 -12.65 25.68 -0.04
CA ASN A 47 -13.94 25.05 -0.34
C ASN A 47 -13.91 23.54 -0.10
N GLY A 48 -12.77 22.88 -0.44
CA GLY A 48 -12.60 21.46 -0.22
C GLY A 48 -11.57 20.82 -1.13
N PHE A 49 -11.59 19.50 -1.12
CA PHE A 49 -10.62 18.65 -1.80
C PHE A 49 -11.34 17.72 -2.78
N GLU A 50 -11.00 17.79 -4.08
CA GLU A 50 -11.28 16.69 -5.00
C GLU A 50 -10.25 15.60 -4.77
N ILE A 51 -10.72 14.39 -4.53
CA ILE A 51 -9.88 13.21 -4.52
C ILE A 51 -9.74 12.72 -5.94
N GLN A 52 -8.53 12.70 -6.45
CA GLN A 52 -8.23 12.25 -7.80
C GLN A 52 -7.43 10.97 -7.78
N ARG A 53 -7.82 10.04 -8.65
CA ARG A 53 -7.19 8.73 -8.81
C ARG A 53 -6.78 8.52 -10.26
N SER A 54 -5.62 7.87 -10.46
CA SER A 54 -5.18 7.34 -11.75
C SER A 54 -4.71 5.89 -11.59
N THR A 55 -4.58 5.19 -12.70
CA THR A 55 -3.84 3.93 -12.81
C THR A 55 -2.55 4.19 -13.57
N ALA A 56 -1.63 3.21 -13.63
CA ALA A 56 -0.37 3.33 -14.37
C ALA A 56 -0.54 3.74 -15.86
N SER A 57 -1.74 3.60 -16.43
CA SER A 57 -2.03 3.83 -17.86
C SER A 57 -3.12 4.88 -18.09
N SER A 58 -3.59 5.60 -17.06
CA SER A 58 -4.70 6.53 -17.17
C SER A 58 -4.38 7.92 -16.62
N GLU A 59 -5.10 8.93 -17.12
CA GLU A 59 -5.12 10.26 -16.53
C GLU A 59 -5.82 10.23 -15.15
N PHE A 60 -5.54 11.26 -14.33
CA PHE A 60 -6.23 11.45 -13.06
C PHE A 60 -7.70 11.80 -13.30
N ILE A 61 -8.59 11.04 -12.66
CA ILE A 61 -10.03 11.27 -12.62
C ILE A 61 -10.47 11.62 -11.20
N THR A 62 -11.45 12.50 -11.06
CA THR A 62 -12.05 12.80 -9.75
C THR A 62 -12.98 11.65 -9.32
N VAL A 63 -12.69 11.06 -8.16
CA VAL A 63 -13.46 9.94 -7.57
C VAL A 63 -14.29 10.38 -6.37
N GLY A 64 -14.03 11.55 -5.82
CA GLY A 64 -14.79 12.09 -4.70
C GLY A 64 -14.49 13.56 -4.41
N PHE A 65 -15.27 14.12 -3.50
CA PHE A 65 -15.08 15.47 -2.99
C PHE A 65 -15.34 15.49 -1.47
N VAL A 66 -14.43 16.09 -0.73
CA VAL A 66 -14.56 16.30 0.71
C VAL A 66 -14.54 17.80 0.98
N ARG A 67 -15.55 18.29 1.67
CA ARG A 67 -15.70 19.71 1.98
C ARG A 67 -14.62 20.18 2.96
N GLY A 68 -14.02 21.33 2.68
CA GLY A 68 -13.07 21.99 3.56
C GLY A 68 -13.74 22.80 4.67
N ASN A 69 -12.95 23.28 5.60
CA ASN A 69 -13.43 24.08 6.75
C ASN A 69 -13.39 25.60 6.50
N GLY A 70 -13.20 26.03 5.24
CA GLY A 70 -13.18 27.44 4.86
C GLY A 70 -11.92 28.14 5.33
N THR A 71 -12.02 28.97 6.35
CA THR A 71 -10.85 29.64 6.96
C THR A 71 -10.77 29.23 8.43
N THR A 72 -9.66 28.55 8.78
CA THR A 72 -9.37 28.11 10.15
C THR A 72 -7.87 28.11 10.43
N THR A 73 -7.49 28.44 11.64
CA THR A 73 -6.12 28.34 12.15
C THR A 73 -5.90 27.05 12.96
N ASN A 74 -6.93 26.25 13.10
CA ASN A 74 -6.85 24.95 13.78
C ASN A 74 -6.54 23.84 12.78
N GLN A 75 -5.81 22.84 13.24
CA GLN A 75 -5.63 21.61 12.47
C GLN A 75 -6.98 20.98 12.15
N SER A 76 -7.09 20.50 10.90
CA SER A 76 -8.26 19.77 10.41
C SER A 76 -7.84 18.41 9.89
N GLU A 77 -8.64 17.39 10.19
CA GLU A 77 -8.43 16.02 9.73
C GLU A 77 -9.56 15.61 8.80
N TYR A 78 -9.20 14.90 7.75
CA TYR A 78 -10.11 14.47 6.69
C TYR A 78 -9.86 13.03 6.33
N SER A 79 -10.89 12.38 5.83
CA SER A 79 -10.79 11.03 5.29
C SER A 79 -11.70 10.84 4.08
N TYR A 80 -11.32 9.93 3.21
CA TYR A 80 -12.14 9.47 2.10
C TYR A 80 -11.92 7.98 1.87
N VAL A 81 -12.98 7.26 1.53
CA VAL A 81 -12.96 5.81 1.32
C VAL A 81 -13.29 5.51 -0.12
N ASP A 82 -12.30 5.00 -0.86
CA ASP A 82 -12.47 4.52 -2.23
C ASP A 82 -12.74 3.02 -2.23
N LYS A 83 -13.88 2.62 -2.77
CA LYS A 83 -14.41 1.25 -2.69
C LYS A 83 -14.40 0.57 -4.06
N ASN A 84 -14.54 -0.77 -4.02
CA ASN A 84 -14.67 -1.60 -5.22
C ASN A 84 -13.43 -1.51 -6.15
N MET A 85 -12.27 -1.50 -5.54
CA MET A 85 -11.01 -1.49 -6.26
C MET A 85 -10.74 -2.85 -6.90
N THR A 86 -10.27 -2.85 -8.13
CA THR A 86 -9.72 -4.04 -8.78
C THR A 86 -8.21 -4.12 -8.56
N GLU A 87 -7.63 -5.29 -8.78
CA GLU A 87 -6.17 -5.45 -8.72
C GLU A 87 -5.45 -4.43 -9.62
N GLY A 88 -4.41 -3.80 -9.08
CA GLY A 88 -3.59 -2.85 -9.82
C GLY A 88 -2.89 -1.82 -8.95
N LEU A 89 -1.98 -1.07 -9.58
CA LEU A 89 -1.32 0.08 -8.97
C LEU A 89 -2.14 1.34 -9.24
N TYR A 90 -2.50 2.02 -8.18
CA TYR A 90 -3.26 3.27 -8.21
C TYR A 90 -2.44 4.40 -7.62
N SER A 91 -2.53 5.58 -8.24
CA SER A 91 -1.98 6.81 -7.69
C SER A 91 -3.11 7.73 -7.28
N TYR A 92 -3.01 8.32 -6.10
CA TYR A 92 -3.96 9.28 -5.56
C TYR A 92 -3.30 10.63 -5.35
N ARG A 93 -4.03 11.69 -5.61
CA ARG A 93 -3.67 13.05 -5.22
C ARG A 93 -4.89 13.83 -4.77
N LEU A 94 -4.66 14.84 -3.98
CA LEU A 94 -5.66 15.84 -3.61
C LEU A 94 -5.57 17.02 -4.61
N LYS A 95 -6.72 17.50 -5.05
CA LYS A 95 -6.85 18.81 -5.68
C LYS A 95 -7.65 19.68 -4.72
N GLN A 96 -6.96 20.52 -3.99
CA GLN A 96 -7.57 21.51 -3.12
C GLN A 96 -8.15 22.64 -3.96
N ILE A 97 -9.34 23.10 -3.63
CA ILE A 97 -10.07 24.12 -4.35
C ILE A 97 -10.58 25.17 -3.37
N ASP A 98 -10.30 26.43 -3.67
CA ASP A 98 -10.81 27.57 -2.94
C ASP A 98 -12.22 27.96 -3.38
N PHE A 99 -12.95 28.74 -2.55
CA PHE A 99 -14.27 29.27 -2.92
C PHE A 99 -14.24 30.18 -4.16
N ASN A 100 -13.09 30.75 -4.51
CA ASN A 100 -12.91 31.56 -5.73
C ASN A 100 -12.55 30.72 -6.97
N GLY A 101 -12.42 29.38 -6.83
CA GLY A 101 -12.10 28.42 -7.89
C GLY A 101 -10.61 28.25 -8.17
N VAL A 102 -9.71 28.94 -7.48
CA VAL A 102 -8.27 28.69 -7.54
C VAL A 102 -8.01 27.30 -6.91
N TYR A 103 -7.06 26.55 -7.48
CA TYR A 103 -6.76 25.22 -7.00
C TYR A 103 -5.26 24.89 -7.01
N GLU A 104 -4.91 23.89 -6.24
CA GLU A 104 -3.56 23.34 -6.11
C GLU A 104 -3.60 21.82 -5.99
N TYR A 105 -2.52 21.13 -6.39
CA TYR A 105 -2.39 19.68 -6.28
C TYR A 105 -1.37 19.30 -5.22
N SER A 106 -1.69 18.27 -4.44
CA SER A 106 -0.69 17.58 -3.62
C SER A 106 0.25 16.75 -4.48
N ASP A 107 1.37 16.30 -3.90
CA ASP A 107 2.09 15.16 -4.43
C ASP A 107 1.18 13.94 -4.51
N ALA A 108 1.48 13.06 -5.48
CA ALA A 108 0.75 11.81 -5.61
C ALA A 108 1.36 10.74 -4.70
N ILE A 109 0.48 9.91 -4.12
CA ILE A 109 0.84 8.72 -3.35
C ILE A 109 0.35 7.48 -4.07
N GLU A 110 1.06 6.36 -3.93
CA GLU A 110 0.75 5.11 -4.62
C GLU A 110 0.22 4.05 -3.67
N VAL A 111 -0.77 3.30 -4.14
CA VAL A 111 -1.37 2.15 -3.43
C VAL A 111 -1.49 0.99 -4.39
N GLU A 112 -0.91 -0.16 -4.03
CA GLU A 112 -1.08 -1.40 -4.75
C GLU A 112 -2.27 -2.16 -4.18
N VAL A 113 -3.31 -2.37 -5.02
CA VAL A 113 -4.48 -3.19 -4.68
C VAL A 113 -4.23 -4.60 -5.14
N LEU A 114 -4.24 -5.53 -4.19
CA LEU A 114 -3.97 -6.94 -4.43
C LEU A 114 -5.25 -7.70 -4.78
N ASN A 115 -5.12 -8.74 -5.60
CA ASN A 115 -6.23 -9.65 -5.83
C ASN A 115 -6.42 -10.56 -4.61
N LEU A 116 -7.44 -10.29 -3.80
CA LEU A 116 -7.81 -11.11 -2.65
C LEU A 116 -8.78 -12.26 -2.99
N ASP A 117 -9.15 -12.44 -4.27
CA ASP A 117 -10.04 -13.53 -4.69
C ASP A 117 -9.30 -14.85 -4.92
N SER A 118 -7.97 -14.85 -4.80
CA SER A 118 -7.13 -16.03 -4.99
C SER A 118 -6.05 -16.16 -3.92
N TYR A 119 -5.64 -17.41 -3.68
CA TYR A 119 -4.41 -17.65 -2.95
C TYR A 119 -3.21 -17.37 -3.87
N ILE A 120 -2.21 -16.67 -3.36
CA ILE A 120 -0.98 -16.35 -4.08
C ILE A 120 0.20 -16.63 -3.17
N LEU A 121 1.19 -17.37 -3.65
CA LEU A 121 2.50 -17.46 -3.03
C LEU A 121 3.50 -16.68 -3.90
N ASN A 122 4.05 -15.58 -3.39
CA ASN A 122 5.01 -14.79 -4.13
C ASN A 122 6.41 -15.43 -4.14
N GLN A 123 7.21 -15.11 -5.16
CA GLN A 123 8.63 -15.44 -5.15
C GLN A 123 9.31 -14.69 -3.99
N ASN A 124 10.12 -15.40 -3.21
CA ASN A 124 10.90 -14.76 -2.13
C ASN A 124 11.85 -13.70 -2.70
N TYR A 125 12.04 -12.62 -1.96
CA TYR A 125 12.94 -11.54 -2.36
C TYR A 125 13.82 -11.07 -1.17
N PRO A 126 15.14 -10.95 -1.40
CA PRO A 126 15.88 -11.31 -2.61
C PRO A 126 15.91 -12.82 -2.88
N ASN A 127 16.14 -13.21 -4.15
CA ASN A 127 16.43 -14.58 -4.57
C ASN A 127 17.39 -14.51 -5.79
N PRO A 128 18.64 -14.97 -5.70
CA PRO A 128 19.28 -15.62 -4.55
C PRO A 128 19.37 -14.72 -3.31
N PHE A 129 19.51 -15.33 -2.11
CA PHE A 129 19.55 -14.59 -0.85
C PHE A 129 20.73 -15.00 0.05
N ASN A 130 21.12 -14.10 0.99
CA ASN A 130 22.23 -14.32 1.93
C ASN A 130 22.03 -13.47 3.21
N PRO A 131 21.92 -14.05 4.40
CA PRO A 131 21.25 -15.31 4.69
C PRO A 131 19.73 -15.14 4.85
N SER A 132 19.21 -13.92 4.64
CA SER A 132 17.82 -13.56 4.90
C SER A 132 17.06 -13.21 3.62
N THR A 133 15.78 -13.57 3.59
CA THR A 133 14.84 -13.23 2.52
C THR A 133 13.46 -13.02 3.08
N LYS A 134 12.60 -12.33 2.33
CA LYS A 134 11.19 -12.15 2.64
C LYS A 134 10.36 -13.13 1.81
N ILE A 135 9.39 -13.76 2.46
CA ILE A 135 8.37 -14.59 1.82
C ILE A 135 7.03 -13.90 2.03
N ALA A 136 6.32 -13.66 0.94
CA ALA A 136 5.02 -13.01 0.96
C ALA A 136 3.96 -13.88 0.28
N TYR A 137 2.73 -13.83 0.77
CA TYR A 137 1.58 -14.55 0.21
C TYR A 137 0.27 -13.82 0.48
N VAL A 138 -0.76 -14.18 -0.29
CA VAL A 138 -2.12 -13.66 -0.15
C VAL A 138 -3.06 -14.82 0.18
N LEU A 139 -3.93 -14.60 1.15
CA LEU A 139 -5.01 -15.52 1.52
C LEU A 139 -6.35 -14.92 1.08
N LYS A 140 -7.12 -15.69 0.30
CA LYS A 140 -8.44 -15.23 -0.18
C LYS A 140 -9.53 -15.27 0.90
N GLU A 141 -9.29 -15.99 1.99
CA GLU A 141 -10.23 -16.16 3.11
C GLU A 141 -9.47 -16.53 4.38
N LYS A 142 -10.11 -16.38 5.52
CA LYS A 142 -9.60 -16.91 6.78
C LYS A 142 -9.44 -18.42 6.71
N THR A 143 -8.23 -18.95 6.95
CA THR A 143 -7.92 -20.37 6.79
C THR A 143 -6.77 -20.81 7.69
N ASN A 144 -6.62 -22.13 7.86
CA ASN A 144 -5.43 -22.70 8.49
C ASN A 144 -4.27 -22.62 7.50
N VAL A 145 -3.15 -22.07 7.92
CA VAL A 145 -1.95 -21.88 7.10
C VAL A 145 -0.80 -22.69 7.66
N LYS A 146 -0.17 -23.50 6.82
CA LYS A 146 1.13 -24.09 7.05
C LYS A 146 2.10 -23.59 5.97
N LEU A 147 3.10 -22.79 6.37
CA LEU A 147 4.20 -22.38 5.52
C LEU A 147 5.46 -23.07 5.99
N LEU A 148 6.05 -23.92 5.17
CA LEU A 148 7.21 -24.74 5.50
C LEU A 148 8.33 -24.57 4.47
N VAL A 149 9.56 -24.85 4.91
CA VAL A 149 10.76 -24.89 4.08
C VAL A 149 11.28 -26.32 4.03
N MET A 150 11.66 -26.75 2.81
CA MET A 150 12.21 -28.08 2.52
C MET A 150 13.58 -27.96 1.85
N ASN A 151 14.43 -28.94 2.08
CA ASN A 151 15.67 -29.11 1.31
C ASN A 151 15.39 -29.75 -0.08
N ALA A 152 16.45 -29.98 -0.86
CA ALA A 152 16.35 -30.58 -2.20
C ALA A 152 15.85 -32.04 -2.21
N LEU A 153 15.84 -32.71 -1.08
CA LEU A 153 15.32 -34.09 -0.92
C LEU A 153 13.83 -34.09 -0.50
N GLY A 154 13.22 -32.90 -0.28
CA GLY A 154 11.86 -32.77 0.20
C GLY A 154 11.71 -32.91 1.71
N GLU A 155 12.80 -32.95 2.47
CA GLU A 155 12.76 -33.01 3.93
C GLU A 155 12.47 -31.62 4.51
N GLU A 156 11.52 -31.56 5.46
CA GLU A 156 11.16 -30.33 6.16
C GLU A 156 12.34 -29.84 7.02
N VAL A 157 12.83 -28.63 6.77
CA VAL A 157 13.95 -28.03 7.52
C VAL A 157 13.50 -26.86 8.40
N ALA A 158 12.32 -26.29 8.15
CA ALA A 158 11.72 -25.28 8.98
C ALA A 158 10.20 -25.20 8.77
N VAL A 159 9.44 -24.90 9.82
CA VAL A 159 8.05 -24.46 9.76
C VAL A 159 8.01 -22.99 10.12
N LEU A 160 7.58 -22.15 9.20
CA LEU A 160 7.58 -20.70 9.36
C LEU A 160 6.24 -20.19 9.91
N VAL A 161 5.15 -20.82 9.48
CA VAL A 161 3.78 -20.56 9.96
C VAL A 161 3.06 -21.88 10.13
N ASN A 162 2.29 -22.02 11.22
CA ASN A 162 1.38 -23.12 11.44
C ASN A 162 0.24 -22.65 12.37
N GLN A 163 -0.67 -21.86 11.81
CA GLN A 163 -1.79 -21.28 12.55
C GLN A 163 -2.89 -20.79 11.61
N THR A 164 -4.08 -20.53 12.14
CA THR A 164 -5.14 -19.83 11.42
C THR A 164 -4.76 -18.36 11.20
N GLN A 165 -4.93 -17.86 9.98
CA GLN A 165 -4.70 -16.46 9.62
C GLN A 165 -5.93 -15.88 8.90
N GLU A 166 -6.11 -14.57 9.01
CA GLU A 166 -7.18 -13.84 8.34
C GLU A 166 -6.92 -13.70 6.84
N GLN A 167 -7.95 -13.36 6.07
CA GLN A 167 -7.83 -12.94 4.66
C GLN A 167 -6.88 -11.76 4.53
N GLY A 168 -6.11 -11.70 3.44
CA GLY A 168 -5.27 -10.54 3.13
C GLY A 168 -3.84 -10.90 2.78
N PHE A 169 -2.99 -9.88 2.72
CA PHE A 169 -1.57 -9.98 2.46
C PHE A 169 -0.79 -10.31 3.74
N HIS A 170 0.09 -11.29 3.64
CA HIS A 170 0.99 -11.71 4.72
C HIS A 170 2.44 -11.70 4.23
N GLN A 171 3.34 -11.28 5.09
CA GLN A 171 4.78 -11.28 4.82
C GLN A 171 5.55 -11.65 6.08
N LEU A 172 6.64 -12.39 5.91
CA LEU A 172 7.56 -12.72 7.00
C LEU A 172 9.00 -12.75 6.50
N ASP A 173 9.93 -12.55 7.43
CA ASP A 173 11.36 -12.69 7.20
C ASP A 173 11.80 -14.12 7.51
N PHE A 174 12.54 -14.73 6.58
CA PHE A 174 13.17 -16.03 6.77
C PHE A 174 14.69 -15.86 6.83
N ASN A 175 15.31 -16.29 7.94
CA ASN A 175 16.74 -16.30 8.13
C ASN A 175 17.27 -17.73 8.10
N ALA A 176 18.09 -18.02 7.10
CA ALA A 176 18.67 -19.33 6.84
C ALA A 176 20.16 -19.43 7.27
N SER A 177 20.61 -18.64 8.26
CA SER A 177 22.00 -18.63 8.71
C SER A 177 22.52 -20.01 9.18
N ASN A 178 21.63 -20.86 9.66
CA ASN A 178 21.97 -22.21 10.11
C ASN A 178 21.89 -23.28 9.03
N LEU A 179 21.49 -22.93 7.80
CA LEU A 179 21.36 -23.87 6.69
C LEU A 179 22.58 -23.75 5.76
N PRO A 180 23.06 -24.83 5.11
CA PRO A 180 24.10 -24.76 4.10
C PRO A 180 23.62 -24.06 2.83
N SER A 181 24.58 -23.49 2.05
CA SER A 181 24.26 -22.98 0.72
C SER A 181 23.66 -24.05 -0.17
N GLY A 182 22.64 -23.71 -0.95
CA GLY A 182 21.97 -24.68 -1.81
C GLY A 182 20.55 -24.27 -2.21
N ILE A 183 19.90 -25.20 -2.91
CA ILE A 183 18.51 -25.06 -3.32
C ILE A 183 17.60 -25.51 -2.21
N TYR A 184 16.60 -24.69 -1.92
CA TYR A 184 15.50 -24.96 -1.00
C TYR A 184 14.17 -24.71 -1.69
N PHE A 185 13.12 -25.28 -1.13
CA PHE A 185 11.75 -25.06 -1.54
C PHE A 185 10.97 -24.57 -0.33
N TYR A 186 10.01 -23.69 -0.57
CA TYR A 186 9.02 -23.30 0.45
C TYR A 186 7.62 -23.54 -0.09
N SER A 187 6.73 -24.04 0.78
CA SER A 187 5.38 -24.44 0.41
C SER A 187 4.38 -23.78 1.33
N LEU A 188 3.42 -23.09 0.71
CA LEU A 188 2.22 -22.59 1.37
C LEU A 188 1.12 -23.65 1.21
N GLN A 189 0.56 -24.07 2.32
CA GLN A 189 -0.52 -25.06 2.39
C GLN A 189 -1.67 -24.46 3.19
N THR A 190 -2.88 -24.57 2.67
CA THR A 190 -4.12 -24.24 3.37
C THR A 190 -5.10 -25.40 3.24
N ASP A 191 -6.31 -25.27 3.79
CA ASP A 191 -7.33 -26.31 3.68
C ASP A 191 -7.70 -26.65 2.22
N ASN A 192 -7.59 -25.66 1.31
CA ASN A 192 -8.04 -25.77 -0.09
C ASN A 192 -6.98 -25.39 -1.13
N PHE A 193 -5.72 -25.12 -0.72
CA PHE A 193 -4.69 -24.66 -1.63
C PHE A 193 -3.32 -25.17 -1.21
N SER A 194 -2.47 -25.48 -2.21
CA SER A 194 -1.05 -25.77 -1.99
C SER A 194 -0.23 -25.27 -3.17
N GLU A 195 0.80 -24.47 -2.89
CA GLU A 195 1.78 -24.01 -3.87
C GLU A 195 3.19 -24.08 -3.30
N THR A 196 4.16 -24.45 -4.15
CA THR A 196 5.57 -24.57 -3.77
C THR A 196 6.43 -23.76 -4.72
N LYS A 197 7.38 -23.00 -4.15
CA LYS A 197 8.37 -22.23 -4.91
C LYS A 197 9.80 -22.59 -4.52
N LYS A 198 10.72 -22.34 -5.44
CA LYS A 198 12.15 -22.59 -5.27
C LYS A 198 12.86 -21.31 -4.81
N MET A 199 13.83 -21.44 -3.90
CA MET A 199 14.75 -20.39 -3.50
C MET A 199 16.21 -20.89 -3.48
N LEU A 200 17.16 -19.97 -3.65
CA LEU A 200 18.60 -20.26 -3.68
C LEU A 200 19.30 -19.49 -2.56
N LEU A 201 19.82 -20.23 -1.59
CA LEU A 201 20.68 -19.69 -0.53
C LEU A 201 22.14 -19.68 -1.00
N MET A 202 22.77 -18.52 -0.92
CA MET A 202 24.19 -18.30 -1.23
C MET A 202 24.86 -17.68 0.00
N LYS A 203 25.90 -18.33 0.50
CA LYS A 203 26.74 -17.80 1.58
C LYS A 203 28.12 -17.47 1.06
#